data_e0722c8f0c18928cfe913662d7b0b7b1
#
_entry.id   e0722c8f0c18928cfe913662d7b0b7b1
#
_cell.length_a   1.000
_cell.length_b   1.000
_cell.length_c   1.000
_cell.angle_alpha   90.00
_cell.angle_beta   90.00
_cell.angle_gamma   90.00
#
_symmetry.space_group_name_H-M   'P 1'
#
loop_
_entity.id
_entity.type
_entity.pdbx_description
1 polymer ?
#
loop_
_entity_poly.entity_id
_entity_poly.type
_entity_poly.pdbx_seq_one_letter_code
_entity_poly.pdbx_strand_id
1 'polypeptide(L)'
;MPPVVVGRGPMPAPPRTSARFIAIYALAYASLWLALLTPAMITLTLRVHELEPRNATTAISLVLFTGAVAALISNPLFGALSDHTHSRFGRRRPYLVGGALSGLGALALIGAAPTVTLICVGWCLAQLAYNAVLAAMVAIVPDQISASQRGTVVGILGVCMPVGQIVGTFLVQLLSENLTLALLVPGVLGVAGVLALAWVLPDAPLAREALVPAPAQPIEPLSRRDFYWAWLSRVFFVMGSIFLQAYQPLLLIDGMGFEAAQGPKLIFRSTLVQAIMMVAWSLIAGRLSDRIGRRKPIAMVGSVIQGLGLWIIAVAPSYTLFLCGVALLGVGHGVYEGVNLALVTEVLPDREHHAAKDLGLLNITNTLPQVIAPLAAPVILAMSQGNFTLLFLVAGAVPMLGAALLTPLKSVR
;
A
#
# COMPACT_ATOMS: atom_id res chain seq x y z
N MET A 1 -17.05 54.23 25.86
CA MET A 1 -15.95 53.88 24.91
C MET A 1 -16.01 52.36 24.67
N PRO A 2 -16.23 51.88 23.47
CA PRO A 2 -16.15 50.45 23.17
C PRO A 2 -14.69 49.98 23.24
N PRO A 3 -14.39 48.74 23.64
CA PRO A 3 -13.03 48.25 23.74
C PRO A 3 -12.41 48.16 22.31
N VAL A 4 -11.21 48.71 22.17
CA VAL A 4 -10.39 48.60 20.94
C VAL A 4 -9.99 47.15 20.79
N VAL A 5 -10.56 46.44 19.79
CA VAL A 5 -10.08 45.14 19.35
C VAL A 5 -8.74 45.35 18.71
N VAL A 6 -7.66 45.12 19.46
CA VAL A 6 -6.29 45.07 18.92
C VAL A 6 -6.25 43.87 17.96
N GLY A 7 -6.27 44.12 16.66
CA GLY A 7 -6.10 43.12 15.64
C GLY A 7 -4.79 42.36 15.87
N ARG A 8 -4.86 41.06 16.18
CA ARG A 8 -3.69 40.19 16.17
C ARG A 8 -3.16 40.23 14.73
N GLY A 9 -2.00 40.82 14.56
CA GLY A 9 -1.29 40.73 13.26
C GLY A 9 -1.19 39.29 12.80
N PRO A 10 -0.99 39.02 11.48
CA PRO A 10 -0.90 37.70 10.95
C PRO A 10 0.19 36.92 11.71
N MET A 11 -0.21 35.80 12.34
CA MET A 11 0.74 34.93 13.05
C MET A 11 1.85 34.54 12.07
N PRO A 12 3.13 34.64 12.46
CA PRO A 12 4.23 34.25 11.60
C PRO A 12 4.01 32.80 11.16
N ALA A 13 4.17 32.54 9.86
CA ALA A 13 4.02 31.19 9.30
C ALA A 13 4.93 30.23 10.08
N PRO A 14 4.44 29.03 10.45
CA PRO A 14 5.24 28.09 11.20
C PRO A 14 6.54 27.77 10.44
N PRO A 15 7.68 27.62 11.17
CA PRO A 15 8.98 27.40 10.56
C PRO A 15 8.96 26.18 9.63
N ARG A 16 9.66 26.27 8.50
CA ARG A 16 9.76 25.18 7.54
C ARG A 16 10.42 23.97 8.20
N THR A 17 9.85 22.78 7.96
CA THR A 17 10.43 21.51 8.39
C THR A 17 11.76 21.29 7.66
N SER A 18 12.80 20.88 8.40
CA SER A 18 14.15 20.72 7.84
C SER A 18 14.21 19.60 6.79
N ALA A 19 15.01 19.80 5.74
CA ALA A 19 15.22 18.78 4.71
C ALA A 19 15.81 17.48 5.30
N ARG A 20 16.65 17.58 6.33
CA ARG A 20 17.20 16.41 7.05
C ARG A 20 16.10 15.56 7.70
N PHE A 21 15.13 16.19 8.36
CA PHE A 21 13.98 15.45 8.94
C PHE A 21 13.15 14.79 7.87
N ILE A 22 12.85 15.49 6.76
CA ILE A 22 12.08 14.93 5.63
C ILE A 22 12.81 13.73 5.01
N ALA A 23 14.13 13.79 4.86
CA ALA A 23 14.93 12.69 4.33
C ALA A 23 14.92 11.46 5.26
N ILE A 24 15.09 11.65 6.57
CA ILE A 24 15.03 10.55 7.55
C ILE A 24 13.62 9.97 7.59
N TYR A 25 12.59 10.79 7.52
CA TYR A 25 11.20 10.33 7.48
C TYR A 25 10.90 9.52 6.21
N ALA A 26 11.33 9.97 5.03
CA ALA A 26 11.18 9.23 3.79
C ALA A 26 11.93 7.90 3.82
N LEU A 27 13.17 7.88 4.34
CA LEU A 27 13.95 6.65 4.51
C LEU A 27 13.25 5.66 5.44
N ALA A 28 12.75 6.13 6.60
CA ALA A 28 12.00 5.31 7.53
C ALA A 28 10.70 4.77 6.91
N TYR A 29 10.01 5.58 6.12
CA TYR A 29 8.78 5.17 5.44
C TYR A 29 9.05 4.12 4.36
N ALA A 30 10.14 4.27 3.59
CA ALA A 30 10.57 3.27 2.61
C ALA A 30 11.02 1.96 3.30
N SER A 31 11.74 2.04 4.43
CA SER A 31 12.18 0.87 5.18
C SER A 31 11.02 0.13 5.86
N LEU A 32 9.95 0.82 6.26
CA LEU A 32 8.72 0.17 6.72
C LEU A 32 8.05 -0.62 5.58
N TRP A 33 7.91 -0.02 4.39
CA TRP A 33 7.37 -0.72 3.22
C TRP A 33 8.23 -1.90 2.79
N LEU A 34 9.54 -1.77 2.89
CA LEU A 34 10.49 -2.87 2.69
C LEU A 34 10.16 -4.05 3.63
N ALA A 35 10.02 -3.81 4.93
CA ALA A 35 9.75 -4.83 5.92
C ALA A 35 8.36 -5.48 5.77
N LEU A 36 7.36 -4.70 5.36
CA LEU A 36 5.97 -5.15 5.23
C LEU A 36 5.71 -5.90 3.92
N LEU A 37 6.21 -5.38 2.78
CA LEU A 37 5.85 -5.91 1.48
C LEU A 37 6.73 -7.07 1.03
N THR A 38 7.98 -7.13 1.45
CA THR A 38 8.89 -8.24 1.07
C THR A 38 8.32 -9.60 1.45
N PRO A 39 7.84 -9.82 2.71
CA PRO A 39 7.20 -11.08 3.05
C PRO A 39 5.96 -11.36 2.21
N ALA A 40 5.08 -10.39 2.07
CA ALA A 40 3.82 -10.55 1.36
C ALA A 40 4.00 -10.92 -0.12
N MET A 41 5.08 -10.44 -0.76
CA MET A 41 5.33 -10.67 -2.19
C MET A 41 6.08 -11.96 -2.48
N ILE A 42 6.97 -12.41 -1.60
CA ILE A 42 7.87 -13.53 -1.92
C ILE A 42 8.04 -14.50 -0.77
N THR A 43 8.60 -14.06 0.38
CA THR A 43 9.15 -14.99 1.36
C THR A 43 8.08 -15.80 2.10
N LEU A 44 6.87 -15.25 2.31
CA LEU A 44 5.73 -16.03 2.83
C LEU A 44 5.34 -17.15 1.88
N THR A 45 5.22 -16.85 0.58
CA THR A 45 4.85 -17.86 -0.41
C THR A 45 5.89 -18.97 -0.48
N LEU A 46 7.19 -18.62 -0.50
CA LEU A 46 8.27 -19.61 -0.50
C LEU A 46 8.25 -20.45 0.78
N ARG A 47 8.05 -19.81 1.95
CA ARG A 47 8.00 -20.53 3.23
C ARG A 47 6.80 -21.48 3.33
N VAL A 48 5.63 -21.05 2.86
CA VAL A 48 4.43 -21.90 2.81
C VAL A 48 4.64 -23.06 1.81
N HIS A 49 5.23 -22.78 0.64
CA HIS A 49 5.52 -23.80 -0.36
C HIS A 49 6.50 -24.87 0.13
N GLU A 50 7.51 -24.49 0.97
CA GLU A 50 8.39 -25.47 1.62
C GLU A 50 7.65 -26.41 2.58
N LEU A 51 6.66 -25.91 3.33
CA LEU A 51 5.93 -26.68 4.34
C LEU A 51 4.80 -27.52 3.73
N GLU A 52 4.06 -26.96 2.77
CA GLU A 52 2.88 -27.60 2.16
C GLU A 52 2.86 -27.42 0.63
N PRO A 53 3.77 -28.05 -0.11
CA PRO A 53 3.88 -27.85 -1.57
C PRO A 53 2.60 -28.28 -2.31
N ARG A 54 1.88 -29.31 -1.83
CA ARG A 54 0.65 -29.82 -2.48
C ARG A 54 -0.55 -28.88 -2.34
N ASN A 55 -0.58 -28.07 -1.28
CA ASN A 55 -1.68 -27.18 -0.94
C ASN A 55 -1.23 -25.71 -0.84
N ALA A 56 -0.07 -25.37 -1.42
CA ALA A 56 0.57 -24.07 -1.26
C ALA A 56 -0.38 -22.89 -1.58
N THR A 57 -1.18 -22.99 -2.63
CA THR A 57 -2.13 -21.94 -3.02
C THR A 57 -3.19 -21.66 -1.95
N THR A 58 -3.81 -22.71 -1.40
CA THR A 58 -4.82 -22.56 -0.35
C THR A 58 -4.18 -22.05 0.94
N ALA A 59 -3.02 -22.58 1.28
CA ALA A 59 -2.29 -22.23 2.49
C ALA A 59 -1.82 -20.76 2.44
N ILE A 60 -1.21 -20.30 1.33
CA ILE A 60 -0.81 -18.88 1.21
C ILE A 60 -2.00 -17.93 1.17
N SER A 61 -3.11 -18.35 0.54
CA SER A 61 -4.35 -17.57 0.54
C SER A 61 -4.87 -17.35 1.96
N LEU A 62 -4.85 -18.38 2.80
CA LEU A 62 -5.24 -18.28 4.22
C LEU A 62 -4.31 -17.32 4.98
N VAL A 63 -2.99 -17.44 4.79
CA VAL A 63 -2.00 -16.55 5.43
C VAL A 63 -2.24 -15.09 5.02
N LEU A 64 -2.37 -14.82 3.72
CA LEU A 64 -2.59 -13.46 3.22
C LEU A 64 -3.93 -12.89 3.64
N PHE A 65 -5.00 -13.68 3.59
CA PHE A 65 -6.34 -13.28 4.03
C PHE A 65 -6.36 -12.89 5.51
N THR A 66 -5.86 -13.76 6.39
CA THR A 66 -5.86 -13.50 7.85
C THR A 66 -5.02 -12.27 8.18
N GLY A 67 -3.86 -12.10 7.53
CA GLY A 67 -3.04 -10.91 7.67
C GLY A 67 -3.73 -9.64 7.15
N ALA A 68 -4.43 -9.71 6.02
CA ALA A 68 -5.16 -8.55 5.47
C ALA A 68 -6.33 -8.12 6.38
N VAL A 69 -7.03 -9.06 7.00
CA VAL A 69 -8.05 -8.77 8.02
C VAL A 69 -7.42 -8.09 9.24
N ALA A 70 -6.26 -8.59 9.71
CA ALA A 70 -5.52 -7.96 10.79
C ALA A 70 -5.08 -6.52 10.43
N ALA A 71 -4.60 -6.28 9.20
CA ALA A 71 -4.24 -4.95 8.71
C ALA A 71 -5.44 -3.99 8.65
N LEU A 72 -6.59 -4.48 8.16
CA LEU A 72 -7.81 -3.69 8.03
C LEU A 72 -8.30 -3.16 9.40
N ILE A 73 -8.17 -3.97 10.44
CA ILE A 73 -8.54 -3.60 11.82
C ILE A 73 -7.46 -2.74 12.46
N SER A 74 -6.20 -3.08 12.24
CA SER A 74 -5.04 -2.45 12.91
C SER A 74 -4.91 -0.97 12.62
N ASN A 75 -5.02 -0.58 11.36
CA ASN A 75 -4.75 0.80 10.93
C ASN A 75 -5.67 1.83 11.62
N PRO A 76 -7.02 1.72 11.59
CA PRO A 76 -7.89 2.65 12.30
C PRO A 76 -7.77 2.52 13.82
N LEU A 77 -7.56 1.31 14.35
CA LEU A 77 -7.42 1.07 15.78
C LEU A 77 -6.19 1.79 16.34
N PHE A 78 -5.01 1.54 15.77
CA PHE A 78 -3.78 2.16 16.25
C PHE A 78 -3.68 3.63 15.90
N GLY A 79 -4.33 4.09 14.83
CA GLY A 79 -4.50 5.51 14.56
C GLY A 79 -5.22 6.20 15.71
N ALA A 80 -6.40 5.70 16.09
CA ALA A 80 -7.17 6.22 17.22
C ALA A 80 -6.43 6.11 18.55
N LEU A 81 -5.82 4.96 18.85
CA LEU A 81 -5.02 4.77 20.07
C LEU A 81 -3.86 5.76 20.16
N SER A 82 -3.13 5.94 19.06
CA SER A 82 -2.00 6.86 18.97
C SER A 82 -2.42 8.31 19.16
N ASP A 83 -3.64 8.70 18.73
CA ASP A 83 -4.17 10.03 18.92
C ASP A 83 -4.50 10.36 20.40
N HIS A 84 -4.90 9.34 21.17
CA HIS A 84 -5.27 9.49 22.59
C HIS A 84 -4.13 9.14 23.56
N THR A 85 -2.94 8.83 23.07
CA THR A 85 -1.83 8.40 23.93
C THR A 85 -1.19 9.55 24.68
N HIS A 86 -1.13 9.43 26.03
CA HIS A 86 -0.50 10.36 26.95
C HIS A 86 0.77 9.74 27.56
N SER A 87 1.77 9.45 26.71
CA SER A 87 3.02 8.86 27.16
C SER A 87 4.10 9.93 27.41
N ARG A 88 4.95 9.70 28.44
CA ARG A 88 6.15 10.51 28.69
C ARG A 88 7.17 10.48 27.54
N PHE A 89 7.09 9.45 26.67
CA PHE A 89 7.96 9.28 25.50
C PHE A 89 7.39 9.97 24.25
N GLY A 90 6.27 10.68 24.37
CA GLY A 90 5.54 11.26 23.25
C GLY A 90 4.33 10.44 22.82
N ARG A 91 3.60 10.93 21.83
CA ARG A 91 2.35 10.34 21.35
C ARG A 91 2.58 9.25 20.29
N ARG A 92 3.55 9.45 19.40
CA ARG A 92 3.83 8.57 18.24
C ARG A 92 4.96 7.58 18.48
N ARG A 93 6.00 7.98 19.22
CA ARG A 93 7.20 7.15 19.49
C ARG A 93 6.90 5.75 20.02
N PRO A 94 5.98 5.53 21.00
CA PRO A 94 5.70 4.19 21.51
C PRO A 94 5.24 3.22 20.41
N TYR A 95 4.42 3.71 19.46
CA TYR A 95 3.92 2.92 18.35
C TYR A 95 4.99 2.67 17.28
N LEU A 96 5.86 3.64 17.03
CA LEU A 96 7.01 3.46 16.14
C LEU A 96 7.95 2.38 16.67
N VAL A 97 8.42 2.52 17.90
CA VAL A 97 9.41 1.61 18.50
C VAL A 97 8.79 0.25 18.80
N GLY A 98 7.66 0.22 19.50
CA GLY A 98 6.98 -1.02 19.88
C GLY A 98 6.50 -1.79 18.66
N GLY A 99 5.90 -1.12 17.68
CA GLY A 99 5.44 -1.75 16.45
C GLY A 99 6.59 -2.30 15.59
N ALA A 100 7.69 -1.55 15.44
CA ALA A 100 8.83 -2.03 14.66
C ALA A 100 9.48 -3.27 15.28
N LEU A 101 9.72 -3.26 16.60
CA LEU A 101 10.34 -4.39 17.29
C LEU A 101 9.41 -5.61 17.35
N SER A 102 8.13 -5.45 17.65
CA SER A 102 7.18 -6.55 17.65
C SER A 102 6.93 -7.12 16.25
N GLY A 103 6.96 -6.27 15.21
CA GLY A 103 6.91 -6.70 13.82
C GLY A 103 8.10 -7.56 13.42
N LEU A 104 9.33 -7.18 13.81
CA LEU A 104 10.52 -8.01 13.60
C LEU A 104 10.42 -9.35 14.36
N GLY A 105 9.95 -9.32 15.62
CA GLY A 105 9.71 -10.53 16.40
C GLY A 105 8.70 -11.48 15.73
N ALA A 106 7.66 -10.90 15.12
CA ALA A 106 6.67 -11.65 14.35
C ALA A 106 7.28 -12.28 13.08
N LEU A 107 8.17 -11.57 12.36
CA LEU A 107 8.91 -12.15 11.24
C LEU A 107 9.85 -13.28 11.70
N ALA A 108 10.50 -13.13 12.85
CA ALA A 108 11.32 -14.21 13.42
C ALA A 108 10.47 -15.44 13.76
N LEU A 109 9.27 -15.25 14.31
CA LEU A 109 8.30 -16.33 14.54
C LEU A 109 7.94 -17.05 13.24
N ILE A 110 7.69 -16.31 12.14
CA ILE A 110 7.40 -16.90 10.82
C ILE A 110 8.61 -17.72 10.31
N GLY A 111 9.83 -17.18 10.45
CA GLY A 111 11.05 -17.88 10.03
C GLY A 111 11.27 -19.21 10.77
N ALA A 112 10.91 -19.27 12.05
CA ALA A 112 11.02 -20.47 12.89
C ALA A 112 9.77 -21.37 12.83
N ALA A 113 8.69 -20.96 12.16
CA ALA A 113 7.40 -21.66 12.18
C ALA A 113 7.46 -23.05 11.52
N PRO A 114 7.10 -24.15 12.23
CA PRO A 114 7.05 -25.48 11.66
C PRO A 114 5.70 -25.79 10.97
N THR A 115 4.71 -24.90 11.07
CA THR A 115 3.35 -25.12 10.53
C THR A 115 2.81 -23.86 9.89
N VAL A 116 1.93 -24.00 8.91
CA VAL A 116 1.21 -22.89 8.26
C VAL A 116 0.37 -22.10 9.27
N THR A 117 -0.24 -22.77 10.24
CA THR A 117 -1.02 -22.10 11.32
C THR A 117 -0.15 -21.10 12.09
N LEU A 118 1.10 -21.47 12.42
CA LEU A 118 2.00 -20.56 13.13
C LEU A 118 2.47 -19.41 12.22
N ILE A 119 2.62 -19.66 10.91
CA ILE A 119 2.86 -18.61 9.93
C ILE A 119 1.67 -17.62 9.89
N CYS A 120 0.41 -18.11 9.89
CA CYS A 120 -0.78 -17.23 9.96
C CYS A 120 -0.75 -16.35 11.21
N VAL A 121 -0.47 -16.93 12.39
CA VAL A 121 -0.37 -16.16 13.64
C VAL A 121 0.73 -15.13 13.56
N GLY A 122 1.93 -15.54 13.13
CA GLY A 122 3.07 -14.62 12.94
C GLY A 122 2.76 -13.49 11.96
N TRP A 123 2.08 -13.81 10.84
CA TRP A 123 1.73 -12.80 9.85
C TRP A 123 0.65 -11.84 10.35
N CYS A 124 -0.36 -12.31 11.08
CA CYS A 124 -1.33 -11.44 11.75
C CYS A 124 -0.64 -10.48 12.74
N LEU A 125 0.28 -10.99 13.56
CA LEU A 125 1.06 -10.15 14.49
C LEU A 125 1.94 -9.14 13.76
N ALA A 126 2.60 -9.53 12.68
CA ALA A 126 3.40 -8.62 11.84
C ALA A 126 2.52 -7.52 11.23
N GLN A 127 1.35 -7.86 10.71
CA GLN A 127 0.40 -6.89 10.15
C GLN A 127 -0.13 -5.93 11.22
N LEU A 128 -0.50 -6.41 12.41
CA LEU A 128 -0.91 -5.56 13.53
C LEU A 128 0.20 -4.58 13.90
N ALA A 129 1.43 -5.08 14.03
CA ALA A 129 2.59 -4.30 14.44
C ALA A 129 3.00 -3.24 13.41
N TYR A 130 3.21 -3.64 12.15
CA TYR A 130 3.64 -2.70 11.10
C TYR A 130 2.55 -1.71 10.70
N ASN A 131 1.26 -2.06 10.77
CA ASN A 131 0.19 -1.10 10.55
C ASN A 131 0.06 -0.10 11.71
N ALA A 132 0.42 -0.47 12.94
CA ALA A 132 0.55 0.49 14.05
C ALA A 132 1.66 1.52 13.77
N VAL A 133 2.82 1.07 13.24
CA VAL A 133 3.90 1.97 12.78
C VAL A 133 3.41 2.86 11.65
N LEU A 134 2.75 2.30 10.64
CA LEU A 134 2.23 3.02 9.48
C LEU A 134 1.24 4.12 9.90
N ALA A 135 0.29 3.81 10.78
CA ALA A 135 -0.67 4.77 11.31
C ALA A 135 0.02 5.93 12.04
N ALA A 136 1.00 5.63 12.90
CA ALA A 136 1.80 6.64 13.58
C ALA A 136 2.61 7.50 12.59
N MET A 137 3.21 6.90 11.56
CA MET A 137 3.95 7.62 10.52
C MET A 137 3.04 8.56 9.72
N VAL A 138 1.89 8.08 9.24
CA VAL A 138 0.95 8.93 8.48
C VAL A 138 0.52 10.15 9.28
N ALA A 139 0.33 10.00 10.58
CA ALA A 139 -0.04 11.10 11.47
C ALA A 139 1.08 12.15 11.68
N ILE A 140 2.35 11.81 11.40
CA ILE A 140 3.46 12.80 11.46
C ILE A 140 3.29 13.92 10.41
N VAL A 141 2.64 13.65 9.27
CA VAL A 141 2.45 14.67 8.21
C VAL A 141 1.66 15.88 8.73
N PRO A 142 0.45 15.74 9.26
CA PRO A 142 -0.27 16.88 9.84
C PRO A 142 0.40 17.42 11.10
N ASP A 143 1.07 16.58 11.90
CA ASP A 143 1.64 16.96 13.20
C ASP A 143 2.94 17.77 13.06
N GLN A 144 3.82 17.46 12.09
CA GLN A 144 5.20 17.96 12.03
C GLN A 144 5.54 18.69 10.72
N ILE A 145 4.75 18.50 9.65
CA ILE A 145 5.05 19.09 8.35
C ILE A 145 4.26 20.39 8.17
N SER A 146 4.99 21.48 7.87
CA SER A 146 4.36 22.78 7.58
C SER A 146 3.38 22.68 6.42
N ALA A 147 2.26 23.37 6.46
CA ALA A 147 1.20 23.31 5.45
C ALA A 147 1.72 23.53 4.02
N SER A 148 2.70 24.42 3.85
CA SER A 148 3.33 24.73 2.54
C SER A 148 4.18 23.59 1.98
N GLN A 149 4.63 22.63 2.83
CA GLN A 149 5.49 21.50 2.41
C GLN A 149 4.75 20.16 2.34
N ARG A 150 3.50 20.06 2.87
CA ARG A 150 2.75 18.80 2.94
C ARG A 150 2.61 18.12 1.59
N GLY A 151 2.27 18.86 0.54
CA GLY A 151 2.12 18.30 -0.80
C GLY A 151 3.43 17.66 -1.32
N THR A 152 4.57 18.36 -1.15
CA THR A 152 5.89 17.84 -1.53
C THR A 152 6.25 16.58 -0.74
N VAL A 153 6.04 16.61 0.58
CA VAL A 153 6.36 15.46 1.46
C VAL A 153 5.49 14.26 1.11
N VAL A 154 4.18 14.43 0.94
CA VAL A 154 3.26 13.34 0.53
C VAL A 154 3.69 12.76 -0.83
N GLY A 155 4.11 13.61 -1.77
CA GLY A 155 4.67 13.15 -3.04
C GLY A 155 5.93 12.28 -2.86
N ILE A 156 6.85 12.68 -1.97
CA ILE A 156 8.05 11.89 -1.64
C ILE A 156 7.65 10.56 -1.00
N LEU A 157 6.71 10.56 -0.04
CA LEU A 157 6.24 9.34 0.63
C LEU A 157 5.55 8.38 -0.35
N GLY A 158 4.88 8.90 -1.39
CA GLY A 158 4.27 8.08 -2.44
C GLY A 158 5.28 7.23 -3.23
N VAL A 159 6.54 7.68 -3.35
CA VAL A 159 7.61 6.92 -4.02
C VAL A 159 8.24 5.88 -3.09
N CYS A 160 8.07 6.00 -1.77
CA CYS A 160 8.72 5.10 -0.80
C CYS A 160 8.24 3.65 -0.92
N MET A 161 6.97 3.41 -1.22
CA MET A 161 6.42 2.07 -1.37
C MET A 161 7.07 1.29 -2.55
N PRO A 162 7.08 1.79 -3.80
CA PRO A 162 7.77 1.10 -4.89
C PRO A 162 9.29 0.96 -4.65
N VAL A 163 9.94 1.91 -4.00
CA VAL A 163 11.35 1.78 -3.60
C VAL A 163 11.53 0.63 -2.62
N GLY A 164 10.67 0.52 -1.60
CA GLY A 164 10.68 -0.59 -0.66
C GLY A 164 10.48 -1.95 -1.34
N GLN A 165 9.58 -2.03 -2.32
CA GLN A 165 9.34 -3.26 -3.10
C GLN A 165 10.58 -3.67 -3.91
N ILE A 166 11.21 -2.73 -4.64
CA ILE A 166 12.40 -3.01 -5.45
C ILE A 166 13.56 -3.46 -4.56
N VAL A 167 13.85 -2.72 -3.49
CA VAL A 167 14.93 -3.06 -2.57
C VAL A 167 14.64 -4.39 -1.88
N GLY A 168 13.39 -4.64 -1.47
CA GLY A 168 12.98 -5.89 -0.83
C GLY A 168 13.16 -7.10 -1.74
N THR A 169 12.66 -7.03 -2.97
CA THR A 169 12.80 -8.12 -3.94
C THR A 169 14.27 -8.35 -4.34
N PHE A 170 15.07 -7.30 -4.41
CA PHE A 170 16.52 -7.39 -4.62
C PHE A 170 17.23 -8.11 -3.46
N LEU A 171 16.92 -7.75 -2.21
CA LEU A 171 17.50 -8.40 -1.03
C LEU A 171 17.12 -9.88 -0.97
N VAL A 172 15.88 -10.25 -1.27
CA VAL A 172 15.46 -11.65 -1.32
C VAL A 172 16.21 -12.42 -2.42
N GLN A 173 16.41 -11.81 -3.59
CA GLN A 173 17.24 -12.42 -4.65
C GLN A 173 18.68 -12.65 -4.17
N LEU A 174 19.27 -11.68 -3.46
CA LEU A 174 20.65 -11.76 -2.96
C LEU A 174 20.80 -12.81 -1.85
N LEU A 175 19.75 -13.00 -1.06
CA LEU A 175 19.72 -13.91 0.11
C LEU A 175 18.94 -15.19 -0.18
N SER A 176 18.71 -15.53 -1.45
CA SER A 176 17.85 -16.65 -1.88
C SER A 176 18.29 -18.04 -1.37
N GLU A 177 19.57 -18.22 -1.03
CA GLU A 177 20.10 -19.45 -0.44
C GLU A 177 19.66 -19.66 1.02
N ASN A 178 19.23 -18.60 1.72
CA ASN A 178 18.79 -18.67 3.12
C ASN A 178 17.48 -17.90 3.30
N LEU A 179 16.35 -18.62 3.23
CA LEU A 179 15.02 -18.02 3.33
C LEU A 179 14.79 -17.30 4.66
N THR A 180 15.39 -17.74 5.75
CA THR A 180 15.31 -17.06 7.05
C THR A 180 15.99 -15.68 7.00
N LEU A 181 17.17 -15.59 6.41
CA LEU A 181 17.83 -14.29 6.22
C LEU A 181 17.07 -13.42 5.24
N ALA A 182 16.55 -13.97 4.15
CA ALA A 182 15.72 -13.26 3.19
C ALA A 182 14.44 -12.68 3.81
N LEU A 183 13.91 -13.31 4.86
CA LEU A 183 12.77 -12.83 5.64
C LEU A 183 13.18 -11.78 6.69
N LEU A 184 14.28 -11.99 7.43
CA LEU A 184 14.66 -11.16 8.57
C LEU A 184 15.40 -9.88 8.19
N VAL A 185 16.29 -9.91 7.19
CA VAL A 185 17.12 -8.76 6.82
C VAL A 185 16.27 -7.54 6.42
N PRO A 186 15.22 -7.66 5.58
CA PRO A 186 14.30 -6.55 5.31
C PRO A 186 13.64 -6.02 6.59
N GLY A 187 13.27 -6.90 7.52
CA GLY A 187 12.69 -6.54 8.82
C GLY A 187 13.66 -5.75 9.71
N VAL A 188 14.93 -6.17 9.79
CA VAL A 188 15.98 -5.47 10.54
C VAL A 188 16.23 -4.07 9.96
N LEU A 189 16.30 -3.95 8.64
CA LEU A 189 16.45 -2.65 7.99
C LEU A 189 15.21 -1.77 8.23
N GLY A 190 14.01 -2.36 8.25
CA GLY A 190 12.77 -1.70 8.63
C GLY A 190 12.84 -1.12 10.04
N VAL A 191 13.25 -1.94 11.01
CA VAL A 191 13.44 -1.48 12.40
C VAL A 191 14.48 -0.36 12.48
N ALA A 192 15.62 -0.50 11.83
CA ALA A 192 16.68 0.51 11.86
C ALA A 192 16.19 1.87 11.34
N GLY A 193 15.47 1.90 10.21
CA GLY A 193 14.91 3.13 9.66
C GLY A 193 13.85 3.75 10.56
N VAL A 194 12.94 2.94 11.12
CA VAL A 194 11.89 3.42 12.04
C VAL A 194 12.49 3.96 13.34
N LEU A 195 13.50 3.29 13.90
CA LEU A 195 14.19 3.77 15.11
C LEU A 195 14.95 5.07 14.86
N ALA A 196 15.60 5.22 13.69
CA ALA A 196 16.22 6.48 13.29
C ALA A 196 15.22 7.64 13.25
N LEU A 197 14.00 7.41 12.71
CA LEU A 197 12.91 8.40 12.76
C LEU A 197 12.46 8.67 14.20
N ALA A 198 12.22 7.63 15.00
CA ALA A 198 11.79 7.79 16.39
C ALA A 198 12.78 8.61 17.22
N TRP A 199 14.07 8.51 16.91
CA TRP A 199 15.11 9.32 17.59
C TRP A 199 14.99 10.81 17.28
N VAL A 200 14.83 11.17 15.99
CA VAL A 200 14.82 12.58 15.54
C VAL A 200 13.44 13.24 15.61
N LEU A 201 12.38 12.46 15.82
CA LEU A 201 11.00 12.97 15.85
C LEU A 201 10.81 13.90 17.07
N PRO A 202 10.42 15.17 16.89
CA PRO A 202 10.05 16.05 18.00
C PRO A 202 8.62 15.71 18.48
N ASP A 203 8.48 14.64 19.27
CA ASP A 203 7.21 14.11 19.74
C ASP A 203 6.91 14.61 21.16
N ALA A 204 6.24 15.76 21.25
CA ALA A 204 5.84 16.32 22.53
C ALA A 204 4.63 15.58 23.13
N PRO A 205 4.59 15.36 24.47
CA PRO A 205 3.40 14.85 25.14
C PRO A 205 2.20 15.78 24.91
N LEU A 206 1.00 15.21 24.70
CA LEU A 206 -0.22 15.99 24.59
C LEU A 206 -0.53 16.68 25.92
N ALA A 207 -0.70 18.00 25.90
CA ALA A 207 -1.27 18.71 27.02
C ALA A 207 -2.74 18.28 27.19
N ARG A 208 -3.15 17.99 28.44
CA ARG A 208 -4.46 17.40 28.77
C ARG A 208 -5.68 18.26 28.37
N GLU A 209 -5.46 19.52 27.98
CA GLU A 209 -6.50 20.51 27.66
C GLU A 209 -6.83 20.61 26.15
N ALA A 210 -6.13 19.90 25.28
CA ALA A 210 -6.24 20.10 23.81
C ALA A 210 -7.35 19.29 23.11
N LEU A 211 -8.17 18.52 23.82
CA LEU A 211 -9.26 17.73 23.26
C LEU A 211 -10.59 18.50 23.26
N VAL A 212 -10.68 19.60 22.54
CA VAL A 212 -11.98 20.16 22.15
C VAL A 212 -12.35 19.51 20.82
N PRO A 213 -13.36 18.63 20.76
CA PRO A 213 -13.85 18.10 19.47
C PRO A 213 -14.36 19.28 18.63
N ALA A 214 -13.85 19.43 17.43
CA ALA A 214 -14.44 20.37 16.49
C ALA A 214 -15.92 19.99 16.27
N PRO A 215 -16.86 20.97 16.32
CA PRO A 215 -18.27 20.69 16.14
C PRO A 215 -18.50 20.03 14.76
N ALA A 216 -19.18 18.88 14.77
CA ALA A 216 -19.58 18.19 13.55
C ALA A 216 -20.56 19.08 12.78
N GLN A 217 -20.12 19.62 11.65
CA GLN A 217 -21.02 20.34 10.73
C GLN A 217 -21.80 19.38 9.84
N PRO A 218 -23.03 19.70 9.46
CA PRO A 218 -23.86 18.87 8.60
C PRO A 218 -23.21 18.73 7.21
N ILE A 219 -23.08 17.50 6.73
CA ILE A 219 -22.52 17.19 5.43
C ILE A 219 -23.55 17.55 4.37
N GLU A 220 -23.28 18.53 3.52
CA GLU A 220 -24.10 18.75 2.33
C GLU A 220 -24.07 17.54 1.39
N PRO A 221 -25.21 17.17 0.76
CA PRO A 221 -25.34 15.91 -0.01
C PRO A 221 -24.69 15.97 -1.40
N LEU A 222 -23.72 16.85 -1.64
CA LEU A 222 -23.07 16.96 -2.95
C LEU A 222 -22.22 15.73 -3.22
N SER A 223 -22.60 15.02 -4.25
CA SER A 223 -21.89 13.93 -4.94
C SER A 223 -21.51 12.66 -4.15
N ARG A 224 -22.20 12.29 -3.07
CA ARG A 224 -22.02 10.95 -2.47
C ARG A 224 -22.02 9.84 -3.54
N ARG A 225 -22.84 9.97 -4.57
CA ARG A 225 -22.94 9.00 -5.67
C ARG A 225 -21.65 8.92 -6.49
N ASP A 226 -21.09 10.06 -6.89
CA ASP A 226 -19.89 10.11 -7.70
C ASP A 226 -18.68 9.64 -6.91
N PHE A 227 -18.59 9.98 -5.61
CA PHE A 227 -17.58 9.45 -4.71
C PHE A 227 -17.62 7.91 -4.61
N TYR A 228 -18.81 7.30 -4.44
CA TYR A 228 -18.93 5.85 -4.38
C TYR A 228 -18.51 5.16 -5.68
N TRP A 229 -18.82 5.73 -6.85
CA TRP A 229 -18.41 5.19 -8.14
C TRP A 229 -16.87 5.27 -8.31
N ALA A 230 -16.25 6.38 -7.97
CA ALA A 230 -14.80 6.53 -7.99
C ALA A 230 -14.13 5.59 -7.00
N TRP A 231 -14.67 5.48 -5.77
CA TRP A 231 -14.20 4.58 -4.71
C TRP A 231 -14.26 3.12 -5.16
N LEU A 232 -15.39 2.69 -5.70
CA LEU A 232 -15.59 1.31 -6.17
C LEU A 232 -14.67 1.00 -7.36
N SER A 233 -14.56 1.92 -8.33
CA SER A 233 -13.62 1.79 -9.44
C SER A 233 -12.19 1.58 -8.96
N ARG A 234 -11.74 2.32 -7.92
CA ARG A 234 -10.41 2.16 -7.34
C ARG A 234 -10.23 0.80 -6.68
N VAL A 235 -11.23 0.28 -5.94
CA VAL A 235 -11.18 -1.08 -5.37
C VAL A 235 -10.93 -2.11 -6.46
N PHE A 236 -11.66 -2.03 -7.57
CA PHE A 236 -11.52 -2.95 -8.70
C PHE A 236 -10.16 -2.80 -9.39
N PHE A 237 -9.68 -1.57 -9.53
CA PHE A 237 -8.35 -1.31 -10.08
C PHE A 237 -7.24 -1.92 -9.24
N VAL A 238 -7.22 -1.67 -7.94
CA VAL A 238 -6.20 -2.18 -7.01
C VAL A 238 -6.26 -3.70 -6.93
N MET A 239 -7.45 -4.30 -7.00
CA MET A 239 -7.62 -5.75 -6.91
C MET A 239 -6.86 -6.50 -8.00
N GLY A 240 -6.81 -5.99 -9.25
CA GLY A 240 -6.01 -6.59 -10.32
C GLY A 240 -4.53 -6.69 -9.97
N SER A 241 -3.95 -5.64 -9.38
CA SER A 241 -2.54 -5.64 -8.94
C SER A 241 -2.30 -6.61 -7.79
N ILE A 242 -3.24 -6.73 -6.84
CA ILE A 242 -3.11 -7.63 -5.69
C ILE A 242 -3.09 -9.10 -6.13
N PHE A 243 -3.89 -9.50 -7.12
CA PHE A 243 -3.81 -10.86 -7.66
C PHE A 243 -2.41 -11.20 -8.18
N LEU A 244 -1.78 -10.28 -8.93
CA LEU A 244 -0.41 -10.50 -9.39
C LEU A 244 0.57 -10.57 -8.21
N GLN A 245 0.55 -9.60 -7.31
CA GLN A 245 1.47 -9.55 -6.17
C GLN A 245 1.41 -10.81 -5.31
N ALA A 246 0.21 -11.32 -5.04
CA ALA A 246 0.01 -12.46 -4.16
C ALA A 246 0.36 -13.80 -4.82
N TYR A 247 0.06 -13.96 -6.11
CA TYR A 247 0.14 -15.25 -6.79
C TYR A 247 1.24 -15.36 -7.84
N GLN A 248 2.00 -14.30 -8.08
CA GLN A 248 3.14 -14.32 -9.00
C GLN A 248 4.18 -15.40 -8.67
N PRO A 249 4.60 -15.62 -7.38
CA PRO A 249 5.55 -16.69 -7.09
C PRO A 249 5.01 -18.06 -7.47
N LEU A 250 3.75 -18.37 -7.14
CA LEU A 250 3.11 -19.64 -7.49
C LEU A 250 2.90 -19.78 -9.00
N LEU A 251 2.51 -18.71 -9.70
CA LEU A 251 2.44 -18.73 -11.17
C LEU A 251 3.78 -19.10 -11.79
N LEU A 252 4.88 -18.53 -11.31
CA LEU A 252 6.21 -18.81 -11.86
C LEU A 252 6.66 -20.24 -11.54
N ILE A 253 6.44 -20.73 -10.32
CA ILE A 253 6.87 -22.06 -9.89
C ILE A 253 5.92 -23.14 -10.43
N ASP A 254 4.64 -23.10 -10.04
CA ASP A 254 3.68 -24.16 -10.32
C ASP A 254 3.02 -24.01 -11.70
N GLY A 255 2.80 -22.75 -12.15
CA GLY A 255 2.15 -22.48 -13.42
C GLY A 255 3.09 -22.54 -14.63
N MET A 256 4.30 -22.00 -14.51
CA MET A 256 5.28 -21.91 -15.60
C MET A 256 6.43 -22.93 -15.45
N GLY A 257 6.52 -23.67 -14.33
CA GLY A 257 7.50 -24.74 -14.12
C GLY A 257 8.93 -24.27 -13.82
N PHE A 258 9.11 -23.05 -13.33
CA PHE A 258 10.42 -22.58 -12.89
C PHE A 258 10.79 -23.18 -11.53
N GLU A 259 12.08 -23.45 -11.33
CA GLU A 259 12.57 -23.88 -10.02
C GLU A 259 12.34 -22.80 -8.95
N ALA A 260 11.94 -23.20 -7.73
CA ALA A 260 11.71 -22.30 -6.63
C ALA A 260 12.92 -21.40 -6.31
N ALA A 261 14.14 -21.93 -6.50
CA ALA A 261 15.39 -21.19 -6.34
C ALA A 261 15.55 -20.02 -7.33
N GLN A 262 14.93 -20.09 -8.52
CA GLN A 262 14.95 -19.03 -9.52
C GLN A 262 13.88 -17.95 -9.25
N GLY A 263 12.85 -18.28 -8.47
CA GLY A 263 11.72 -17.41 -8.16
C GLY A 263 12.12 -15.99 -7.74
N PRO A 264 12.97 -15.80 -6.74
CA PRO A 264 13.38 -14.48 -6.28
C PRO A 264 13.99 -13.60 -7.38
N LYS A 265 14.83 -14.17 -8.24
CA LYS A 265 15.46 -13.46 -9.37
C LYS A 265 14.43 -13.03 -10.41
N LEU A 266 13.49 -13.91 -10.73
CA LEU A 266 12.44 -13.63 -11.72
C LEU A 266 11.49 -12.56 -11.17
N ILE A 267 11.12 -12.64 -9.89
CA ILE A 267 10.24 -11.66 -9.24
C ILE A 267 10.92 -10.30 -9.14
N PHE A 268 12.20 -10.23 -8.77
CA PHE A 268 12.93 -8.95 -8.76
C PHE A 268 12.93 -8.29 -10.14
N ARG A 269 13.22 -9.03 -11.21
CA ARG A 269 13.22 -8.51 -12.59
C ARG A 269 11.86 -7.97 -12.99
N SER A 270 10.79 -8.70 -12.69
CA SER A 270 9.42 -8.27 -12.99
C SER A 270 9.00 -7.05 -12.18
N THR A 271 9.32 -7.00 -10.87
CA THR A 271 9.07 -5.84 -10.01
C THR A 271 9.80 -4.60 -10.52
N LEU A 272 11.05 -4.74 -10.94
CA LEU A 272 11.84 -3.64 -11.51
C LEU A 272 11.21 -3.11 -12.81
N VAL A 273 10.84 -4.01 -13.73
CA VAL A 273 10.16 -3.64 -14.99
C VAL A 273 8.85 -2.92 -14.70
N GLN A 274 8.01 -3.48 -13.81
CA GLN A 274 6.74 -2.87 -13.42
C GLN A 274 6.93 -1.46 -12.84
N ALA A 275 7.88 -1.30 -11.92
CA ALA A 275 8.12 -0.03 -11.24
C ALA A 275 8.65 1.06 -12.22
N ILE A 276 9.58 0.70 -13.12
CA ILE A 276 10.08 1.62 -14.15
C ILE A 276 8.94 2.11 -15.03
N MET A 277 8.11 1.19 -15.54
CA MET A 277 6.96 1.53 -16.38
C MET A 277 5.94 2.37 -15.61
N MET A 278 5.62 2.01 -14.37
CA MET A 278 4.70 2.75 -13.51
C MET A 278 5.15 4.19 -13.29
N VAL A 279 6.42 4.42 -12.93
CA VAL A 279 6.94 5.76 -12.66
C VAL A 279 6.96 6.60 -13.94
N ALA A 280 7.49 6.05 -15.05
CA ALA A 280 7.57 6.76 -16.33
C ALA A 280 6.17 7.22 -16.81
N TRP A 281 5.20 6.30 -16.81
CA TRP A 281 3.85 6.59 -17.31
C TRP A 281 3.01 7.39 -16.33
N SER A 282 3.27 7.33 -15.03
CA SER A 282 2.63 8.23 -14.06
C SER A 282 2.99 9.69 -14.33
N LEU A 283 4.26 9.99 -14.64
CA LEU A 283 4.70 11.33 -14.99
C LEU A 283 4.12 11.82 -16.32
N ILE A 284 4.05 10.93 -17.32
CA ILE A 284 3.47 11.23 -18.65
C ILE A 284 1.98 11.51 -18.52
N ALA A 285 1.25 10.61 -17.85
CA ALA A 285 -0.19 10.71 -17.69
C ALA A 285 -0.61 11.93 -16.85
N GLY A 286 0.12 12.24 -15.78
CA GLY A 286 -0.10 13.46 -15.00
C GLY A 286 -0.01 14.73 -15.86
N ARG A 287 1.10 14.88 -16.60
CA ARG A 287 1.29 16.03 -17.51
C ARG A 287 0.24 16.09 -18.63
N LEU A 288 -0.12 14.94 -19.19
CA LEU A 288 -1.15 14.85 -20.24
C LEU A 288 -2.52 15.26 -19.70
N SER A 289 -2.87 14.77 -18.51
CA SER A 289 -4.10 15.11 -17.81
C SER A 289 -4.24 16.61 -17.54
N ASP A 290 -3.16 17.23 -17.06
CA ASP A 290 -3.14 18.67 -16.81
C ASP A 290 -3.31 19.51 -18.09
N ARG A 291 -2.76 19.03 -19.22
CA ARG A 291 -2.89 19.72 -20.52
C ARG A 291 -4.29 19.56 -21.13
N ILE A 292 -4.89 18.37 -21.01
CA ILE A 292 -6.19 18.07 -21.64
C ILE A 292 -7.35 18.52 -20.74
N GLY A 293 -7.11 18.64 -19.42
CA GLY A 293 -8.15 18.94 -18.42
C GLY A 293 -9.18 17.82 -18.28
N ARG A 294 -8.84 16.56 -18.67
CA ARG A 294 -9.74 15.41 -18.61
C ARG A 294 -9.06 14.25 -17.87
N ARG A 295 -9.52 13.98 -16.66
CA ARG A 295 -8.95 12.95 -15.78
C ARG A 295 -9.60 11.58 -15.92
N LYS A 296 -10.92 11.57 -16.04
CA LYS A 296 -11.75 10.36 -16.13
C LYS A 296 -11.33 9.45 -17.31
N PRO A 297 -11.21 9.91 -18.57
CA PRO A 297 -10.81 9.05 -19.68
C PRO A 297 -9.43 8.43 -19.50
N ILE A 298 -8.48 9.19 -18.91
CA ILE A 298 -7.11 8.73 -18.69
C ILE A 298 -7.11 7.61 -17.64
N ALA A 299 -7.85 7.76 -16.54
CA ALA A 299 -8.01 6.70 -15.53
C ALA A 299 -8.65 5.44 -16.12
N MET A 300 -9.68 5.58 -16.97
CA MET A 300 -10.32 4.46 -17.66
C MET A 300 -9.32 3.72 -18.56
N VAL A 301 -8.56 4.46 -19.38
CA VAL A 301 -7.52 3.89 -20.26
C VAL A 301 -6.46 3.16 -19.44
N GLY A 302 -5.99 3.73 -18.32
CA GLY A 302 -5.06 3.08 -17.41
C GLY A 302 -5.57 1.74 -16.88
N SER A 303 -6.84 1.71 -16.46
CA SER A 303 -7.48 0.48 -15.96
C SER A 303 -7.61 -0.61 -17.05
N VAL A 304 -7.94 -0.23 -18.27
CA VAL A 304 -8.03 -1.16 -19.41
C VAL A 304 -6.65 -1.71 -19.75
N ILE A 305 -5.63 -0.85 -19.84
CA ILE A 305 -4.23 -1.27 -20.11
C ILE A 305 -3.74 -2.25 -19.05
N GLN A 306 -4.02 -1.98 -17.78
CA GLN A 306 -3.67 -2.90 -16.67
C GLN A 306 -4.34 -4.27 -16.86
N GLY A 307 -5.63 -4.29 -17.19
CA GLY A 307 -6.36 -5.54 -17.44
C GLY A 307 -5.80 -6.33 -18.62
N LEU A 308 -5.44 -5.64 -19.73
CA LEU A 308 -4.79 -6.27 -20.88
C LEU A 308 -3.42 -6.86 -20.51
N GLY A 309 -2.64 -6.18 -19.66
CA GLY A 309 -1.39 -6.70 -19.12
C GLY A 309 -1.58 -8.01 -18.37
N LEU A 310 -2.62 -8.10 -17.51
CA LEU A 310 -2.97 -9.33 -16.80
C LEU A 310 -3.45 -10.45 -17.73
N TRP A 311 -4.15 -10.14 -18.82
CA TRP A 311 -4.55 -11.12 -19.82
C TRP A 311 -3.35 -11.67 -20.60
N ILE A 312 -2.35 -10.83 -20.93
CA ILE A 312 -1.08 -11.31 -21.50
C ILE A 312 -0.38 -12.25 -20.51
N ILE A 313 -0.33 -11.90 -19.23
CA ILE A 313 0.24 -12.77 -18.17
C ILE A 313 -0.52 -14.11 -18.13
N ALA A 314 -1.85 -14.09 -18.21
CA ALA A 314 -2.69 -15.28 -18.15
C ALA A 314 -2.33 -16.33 -19.23
N VAL A 315 -1.96 -15.89 -20.41
CA VAL A 315 -1.68 -16.76 -21.57
C VAL A 315 -0.20 -16.85 -21.91
N ALA A 316 0.68 -16.35 -21.05
CA ALA A 316 2.12 -16.29 -21.33
C ALA A 316 2.78 -17.67 -21.29
N PRO A 317 3.28 -18.22 -22.41
CA PRO A 317 3.99 -19.50 -22.44
C PRO A 317 5.47 -19.36 -22.05
N SER A 318 5.98 -18.13 -21.91
CA SER A 318 7.38 -17.85 -21.60
C SER A 318 7.53 -16.68 -20.67
N TYR A 319 8.64 -16.65 -19.93
CA TYR A 319 8.96 -15.54 -19.04
C TYR A 319 9.07 -14.19 -19.78
N THR A 320 9.52 -14.19 -21.03
CA THR A 320 9.60 -12.96 -21.82
C THR A 320 8.21 -12.37 -22.08
N LEU A 321 7.23 -13.19 -22.47
CA LEU A 321 5.86 -12.71 -22.67
C LEU A 321 5.20 -12.31 -21.34
N PHE A 322 5.48 -13.03 -20.26
CA PHE A 322 5.09 -12.66 -18.91
C PHE A 322 5.63 -11.25 -18.56
N LEU A 323 6.92 -10.96 -18.82
CA LEU A 323 7.51 -9.63 -18.61
C LEU A 323 6.85 -8.55 -19.47
N CYS A 324 6.47 -8.85 -20.70
CA CYS A 324 5.69 -7.92 -21.54
C CYS A 324 4.34 -7.60 -20.90
N GLY A 325 3.64 -8.60 -20.37
CA GLY A 325 2.41 -8.42 -19.61
C GLY A 325 2.60 -7.55 -18.36
N VAL A 326 3.67 -7.82 -17.60
CA VAL A 326 4.03 -7.03 -16.41
C VAL A 326 4.40 -5.58 -16.79
N ALA A 327 5.13 -5.37 -17.89
CA ALA A 327 5.44 -4.03 -18.38
C ALA A 327 4.15 -3.26 -18.73
N LEU A 328 3.23 -3.90 -19.45
CA LEU A 328 1.95 -3.28 -19.81
C LEU A 328 1.09 -3.01 -18.57
N LEU A 329 1.08 -3.92 -17.60
CA LEU A 329 0.43 -3.70 -16.31
C LEU A 329 1.04 -2.49 -15.60
N GLY A 330 2.36 -2.34 -15.60
CA GLY A 330 3.07 -1.17 -15.05
C GLY A 330 2.67 0.14 -15.74
N VAL A 331 2.52 0.12 -17.08
CA VAL A 331 1.99 1.26 -17.85
C VAL A 331 0.60 1.65 -17.37
N GLY A 332 -0.33 0.67 -17.32
CA GLY A 332 -1.71 0.91 -16.87
C GLY A 332 -1.78 1.45 -15.45
N HIS A 333 -0.96 0.88 -14.54
CA HIS A 333 -0.86 1.32 -13.15
C HIS A 333 -0.33 2.77 -13.07
N GLY A 334 0.72 3.10 -13.81
CA GLY A 334 1.27 4.46 -13.85
C GLY A 334 0.29 5.48 -14.42
N VAL A 335 -0.40 5.13 -15.51
CA VAL A 335 -1.42 6.01 -16.13
C VAL A 335 -2.56 6.31 -15.14
N TYR A 336 -3.06 5.30 -14.43
CA TYR A 336 -4.11 5.48 -13.43
C TYR A 336 -3.64 6.30 -12.23
N GLU A 337 -2.52 5.94 -11.60
CA GLU A 337 -2.02 6.64 -10.40
C GLU A 337 -1.59 8.09 -10.72
N GLY A 338 -1.13 8.37 -11.94
CA GLY A 338 -0.77 9.73 -12.37
C GLY A 338 -1.94 10.72 -12.34
N VAL A 339 -3.19 10.24 -12.42
CA VAL A 339 -4.39 11.07 -12.38
C VAL A 339 -5.27 10.84 -11.15
N ASN A 340 -5.06 9.74 -10.45
CA ASN A 340 -5.93 9.26 -9.38
C ASN A 340 -6.08 10.23 -8.21
N LEU A 341 -4.96 10.80 -7.70
CA LEU A 341 -5.02 11.75 -6.59
C LEU A 341 -5.88 12.97 -6.95
N ALA A 342 -5.71 13.48 -8.16
CA ALA A 342 -6.44 14.62 -8.65
C ALA A 342 -7.94 14.28 -8.89
N LEU A 343 -8.23 13.11 -9.46
CA LEU A 343 -9.60 12.62 -9.66
C LEU A 343 -10.32 12.47 -8.32
N VAL A 344 -9.66 11.86 -7.32
CA VAL A 344 -10.23 11.68 -5.99
C VAL A 344 -10.50 13.01 -5.31
N THR A 345 -9.56 13.97 -5.38
CA THR A 345 -9.75 15.30 -4.77
C THR A 345 -10.88 16.09 -5.42
N GLU A 346 -11.26 15.82 -6.69
CA GLU A 346 -12.40 16.45 -7.33
C GLU A 346 -13.75 15.89 -6.85
N VAL A 347 -13.80 14.61 -6.44
CA VAL A 347 -15.02 13.92 -5.99
C VAL A 347 -15.21 13.99 -4.47
N LEU A 348 -14.23 14.50 -3.71
CA LEU A 348 -14.33 14.63 -2.25
C LEU A 348 -15.43 15.62 -1.87
N PRO A 349 -16.44 15.21 -1.06
CA PRO A 349 -17.58 16.04 -0.69
C PRO A 349 -17.22 17.26 0.16
N ASP A 350 -16.14 17.19 0.96
CA ASP A 350 -15.75 18.29 1.85
C ASP A 350 -14.22 18.36 1.99
N ARG A 351 -13.63 19.34 1.30
CA ARG A 351 -12.18 19.54 1.24
C ARG A 351 -11.58 20.12 2.52
N GLU A 352 -12.36 20.79 3.35
CA GLU A 352 -11.83 21.58 4.46
C GLU A 352 -12.01 20.93 5.84
N HIS A 353 -13.07 20.15 6.08
CA HIS A 353 -13.45 19.71 7.42
C HIS A 353 -13.40 18.19 7.67
N HIS A 354 -13.45 17.33 6.64
CA HIS A 354 -13.52 15.88 6.78
C HIS A 354 -12.40 15.11 6.06
N ALA A 355 -11.32 15.77 5.68
CA ALA A 355 -10.19 15.18 4.95
C ALA A 355 -9.64 13.89 5.61
N ALA A 356 -9.62 13.78 6.93
CA ALA A 356 -9.14 12.59 7.64
C ALA A 356 -10.06 11.38 7.48
N LYS A 357 -11.39 11.57 7.49
CA LYS A 357 -12.39 10.52 7.29
C LYS A 357 -12.36 10.00 5.84
N ASP A 358 -12.25 10.92 4.90
CA ASP A 358 -12.25 10.61 3.48
C ASP A 358 -10.94 9.93 3.07
N LEU A 359 -9.80 10.32 3.65
CA LEU A 359 -8.53 9.62 3.52
C LEU A 359 -8.60 8.21 4.13
N GLY A 360 -9.31 8.03 5.25
CA GLY A 360 -9.57 6.71 5.83
C GLY A 360 -10.38 5.82 4.89
N LEU A 361 -11.43 6.35 4.26
CA LEU A 361 -12.22 5.64 3.26
C LEU A 361 -11.40 5.29 2.01
N LEU A 362 -10.48 6.15 1.60
CA LEU A 362 -9.55 5.85 0.51
C LEU A 362 -8.56 4.75 0.89
N ASN A 363 -8.12 4.70 2.14
CA ASN A 363 -7.23 3.61 2.58
C ASN A 363 -7.91 2.24 2.51
N ILE A 364 -9.23 2.17 2.73
CA ILE A 364 -10.02 0.94 2.55
C ILE A 364 -9.94 0.44 1.10
N THR A 365 -9.84 1.32 0.09
CA THR A 365 -9.68 0.88 -1.31
C THR A 365 -8.38 0.13 -1.57
N ASN A 366 -7.36 0.30 -0.73
CA ASN A 366 -6.11 -0.42 -0.82
C ASN A 366 -6.11 -1.72 0.00
N THR A 367 -6.83 -1.75 1.14
CA THR A 367 -6.83 -2.90 2.05
C THR A 367 -7.93 -3.91 1.73
N LEU A 368 -9.10 -3.48 1.27
CA LEU A 368 -10.20 -4.37 0.90
C LEU A 368 -9.84 -5.37 -0.21
N PRO A 369 -9.14 -4.97 -1.31
CA PRO A 369 -8.65 -5.91 -2.31
C PRO A 369 -7.69 -6.98 -1.75
N GLN A 370 -6.88 -6.64 -0.73
CA GLN A 370 -5.97 -7.59 -0.07
C GLN A 370 -6.72 -8.66 0.73
N VAL A 371 -7.96 -8.39 1.14
CA VAL A 371 -8.86 -9.37 1.78
C VAL A 371 -9.57 -10.22 0.73
N ILE A 372 -10.12 -9.57 -0.32
CA ILE A 372 -10.99 -10.24 -1.31
C ILE A 372 -10.17 -11.15 -2.25
N ALA A 373 -9.01 -10.69 -2.74
CA ALA A 373 -8.22 -11.46 -3.71
C ALA A 373 -7.77 -12.83 -3.16
N PRO A 374 -7.22 -12.96 -1.93
CA PRO A 374 -6.87 -14.26 -1.35
C PRO A 374 -8.08 -15.16 -1.06
N LEU A 375 -9.26 -14.61 -0.83
CA LEU A 375 -10.48 -15.41 -0.69
C LEU A 375 -10.99 -15.95 -2.04
N ALA A 376 -10.90 -15.14 -3.08
CA ALA A 376 -11.40 -15.50 -4.41
C ALA A 376 -10.47 -16.48 -5.15
N ALA A 377 -9.15 -16.34 -4.98
CA ALA A 377 -8.18 -17.10 -5.77
C ALA A 377 -8.28 -18.62 -5.60
N PRO A 378 -8.40 -19.21 -4.38
CA PRO A 378 -8.55 -20.66 -4.23
C PRO A 378 -9.81 -21.18 -4.91
N VAL A 379 -10.92 -20.43 -4.86
CA VAL A 379 -12.18 -20.79 -5.51
C VAL A 379 -12.01 -20.82 -7.02
N ILE A 380 -11.39 -19.78 -7.59
CA ILE A 380 -11.14 -19.69 -9.04
C ILE A 380 -10.19 -20.82 -9.50
N LEU A 381 -9.14 -21.09 -8.73
CA LEU A 381 -8.18 -22.16 -9.05
C LEU A 381 -8.80 -23.56 -8.89
N ALA A 382 -9.69 -23.76 -7.91
CA ALA A 382 -10.44 -25.02 -7.78
C ALA A 382 -11.36 -25.24 -9.00
N MET A 383 -12.03 -24.21 -9.49
CA MET A 383 -12.87 -24.27 -10.71
C MET A 383 -12.07 -24.58 -11.97
N SER A 384 -10.81 -24.19 -12.03
CA SER A 384 -9.89 -24.40 -13.18
C SER A 384 -8.95 -25.59 -13.00
N GLN A 385 -9.17 -26.43 -12.00
CA GLN A 385 -8.28 -27.56 -11.68
C GLN A 385 -6.81 -27.13 -11.46
N GLY A 386 -6.61 -25.98 -10.82
CA GLY A 386 -5.28 -25.42 -10.53
C GLY A 386 -4.67 -24.57 -11.67
N ASN A 387 -5.41 -24.30 -12.75
CA ASN A 387 -4.88 -23.53 -13.87
C ASN A 387 -4.89 -22.02 -13.57
N PHE A 388 -3.72 -21.41 -13.51
CA PHE A 388 -3.54 -19.97 -13.28
C PHE A 388 -4.09 -19.08 -14.41
N THR A 389 -4.30 -19.61 -15.63
CA THR A 389 -4.88 -18.86 -16.74
C THR A 389 -6.22 -18.25 -16.37
N LEU A 390 -7.14 -19.04 -15.80
CA LEU A 390 -8.45 -18.52 -15.38
C LEU A 390 -8.32 -17.45 -14.29
N LEU A 391 -7.43 -17.67 -13.32
CA LEU A 391 -7.17 -16.70 -12.25
C LEU A 391 -6.78 -15.33 -12.83
N PHE A 392 -5.81 -15.29 -13.75
CA PHE A 392 -5.31 -14.04 -14.32
C PHE A 392 -6.23 -13.45 -15.39
N LEU A 393 -7.08 -14.26 -16.07
CA LEU A 393 -8.17 -13.75 -16.91
C LEU A 393 -9.22 -13.01 -16.06
N VAL A 394 -9.63 -13.60 -14.94
CA VAL A 394 -10.53 -12.94 -13.98
C VAL A 394 -9.87 -11.68 -13.40
N ALA A 395 -8.61 -11.79 -12.95
CA ALA A 395 -7.86 -10.66 -12.43
C ALA A 395 -7.76 -9.48 -13.41
N GLY A 396 -7.64 -9.76 -14.72
CA GLY A 396 -7.59 -8.73 -15.78
C GLY A 396 -8.96 -8.14 -16.10
N ALA A 397 -10.03 -8.92 -15.99
CA ALA A 397 -11.39 -8.42 -16.18
C ALA A 397 -11.80 -7.42 -15.08
N VAL A 398 -11.30 -7.61 -13.85
CA VAL A 398 -11.66 -6.78 -12.69
C VAL A 398 -11.32 -5.30 -12.91
N PRO A 399 -10.07 -4.86 -13.22
CA PRO A 399 -9.78 -3.44 -13.48
C PRO A 399 -10.53 -2.89 -14.69
N MET A 400 -10.85 -3.70 -15.72
CA MET A 400 -11.67 -3.28 -16.85
C MET A 400 -13.11 -2.97 -16.42
N LEU A 401 -13.67 -3.78 -15.52
CA LEU A 401 -14.95 -3.46 -14.88
C LEU A 401 -14.83 -2.18 -14.04
N GLY A 402 -13.71 -1.97 -13.35
CA GLY A 402 -13.39 -0.71 -12.66
C GLY A 402 -13.42 0.49 -13.60
N ALA A 403 -12.91 0.37 -14.83
CA ALA A 403 -13.01 1.41 -15.85
C ALA A 403 -14.48 1.70 -16.22
N ALA A 404 -15.31 0.67 -16.40
CA ALA A 404 -16.73 0.83 -16.69
C ALA A 404 -17.49 1.54 -15.55
N LEU A 405 -17.10 1.31 -14.29
CA LEU A 405 -17.68 1.97 -13.12
C LEU A 405 -17.37 3.49 -13.05
N LEU A 406 -16.42 3.99 -13.81
CA LEU A 406 -16.18 5.43 -13.96
C LEU A 406 -17.15 6.09 -14.93
N THR A 407 -17.84 5.35 -15.83
CA THR A 407 -18.75 5.95 -16.84
C THR A 407 -19.86 6.80 -16.24
N PRO A 408 -20.53 6.43 -15.12
CA PRO A 408 -21.60 7.19 -14.51
C PRO A 408 -21.16 8.48 -13.81
N LEU A 409 -19.85 8.70 -13.58
CA LEU A 409 -19.33 9.93 -12.96
C LEU A 409 -19.68 11.14 -13.83
N LYS A 410 -20.36 12.12 -13.24
CA LYS A 410 -20.76 13.37 -13.90
C LYS A 410 -19.97 14.58 -13.42
N SER A 411 -19.42 14.55 -12.21
CA SER A 411 -18.69 15.67 -11.58
C SER A 411 -17.27 15.85 -12.12
N VAL A 412 -16.68 14.85 -12.79
CA VAL A 412 -15.32 14.88 -13.33
C VAL A 412 -15.35 14.72 -14.84
N ARG A 413 -14.64 15.62 -15.53
CA ARG A 413 -14.46 15.59 -16.98
C ARG A 413 -13.21 14.83 -17.43
#